data_d6d514deff1b02f7a9fe65fec451e98c
#
_entry.id   d6d514deff1b02f7a9fe65fec451e98c
#
_cell.length_a   1.000
_cell.length_b   1.000
_cell.length_c   1.000
_cell.angle_alpha   90.00
_cell.angle_beta   90.00
_cell.angle_gamma   90.00
#
_symmetry.space_group_name_H-M   'P 1'
#
loop_
_entity.id
_entity.type
_entity.pdbx_description
1 polymer ?
#
loop_
_entity_poly.entity_id
_entity_poly.type
_entity_poly.pdbx_seq_one_letter_code
_entity_poly.pdbx_strand_id
1 'polypeptide(L)'
;MKITKIDVMILKPNQKNTGGGVKIDWANFDRNCRPIVCRIYTDEGLYGDGEAGMLFGVGALGTAGMMRDFARMIIGMDPLDNEVIWDKFYKQGYFTQSGGPIIYAAISAFDMALWDIKGKYFNVPIAKLLGGSRRKELRCYASQLQFGWGLELTPAFQTQDYVNNALKAVSEGYDAIKIDFFTLDKDGSGFTEEQRCGLLEPYYVDLVEERVAAVREAIGPTVDLIVEGHSFTDALSAVQIGERIKKYNIFYYEEPCTPTPKMQKYVADALGIPMGSGERIFSRWQYAPYIENLSLQVLQPDLSNCGGITEAKKIADMAYIYDIGIQAHVCGTALTLATALNFESVIPNFIIHEHHVVQFRPYMKELCTMDYEPVNGKFKVPEAVGIGAELSEFALTHCEKWTIE
;
A
#
# COMPACT_ATOMS: atom_id res chain seq x y z
N MET A 1 -31.97 -5.44 3.46
CA MET A 1 -31.21 -5.30 2.19
C MET A 1 -30.50 -6.61 1.89
N LYS A 2 -30.36 -7.01 0.63
CA LYS A 2 -29.69 -8.25 0.25
C LYS A 2 -28.74 -8.01 -0.93
N ILE A 3 -27.59 -8.67 -0.91
CA ILE A 3 -26.68 -8.74 -2.05
C ILE A 3 -27.34 -9.57 -3.15
N THR A 4 -27.53 -9.00 -4.34
CA THR A 4 -28.20 -9.66 -5.47
C THR A 4 -27.27 -10.04 -6.59
N LYS A 5 -26.18 -9.26 -6.77
CA LYS A 5 -25.24 -9.44 -7.87
C LYS A 5 -23.88 -8.92 -7.47
N ILE A 6 -22.83 -9.56 -7.97
CA ILE A 6 -21.44 -9.11 -7.80
C ILE A 6 -20.73 -9.20 -9.14
N ASP A 7 -20.15 -8.09 -9.57
CA ASP A 7 -19.21 -8.05 -10.69
C ASP A 7 -17.78 -8.10 -10.12
N VAL A 8 -17.00 -9.07 -10.55
CA VAL A 8 -15.54 -9.17 -10.34
C VAL A 8 -14.86 -8.78 -11.62
N MET A 9 -13.90 -7.87 -11.57
CA MET A 9 -13.30 -7.27 -12.76
C MET A 9 -11.77 -7.19 -12.64
N ILE A 10 -11.07 -7.47 -13.75
CA ILE A 10 -9.68 -7.07 -13.95
C ILE A 10 -9.70 -5.91 -14.93
N LEU A 11 -9.31 -4.73 -14.46
CA LEU A 11 -9.33 -3.51 -15.26
C LEU A 11 -8.20 -3.51 -16.29
N LYS A 12 -8.43 -2.85 -17.42
CA LYS A 12 -7.47 -2.67 -18.52
C LYS A 12 -7.20 -1.18 -18.72
N PRO A 13 -6.39 -0.56 -17.86
CA PRO A 13 -6.05 0.85 -17.98
C PRO A 13 -5.34 1.14 -19.31
N ASN A 14 -5.52 2.33 -19.85
CA ASN A 14 -4.90 2.75 -21.11
C ASN A 14 -3.42 3.10 -20.91
N GLN A 15 -2.57 2.11 -20.81
CA GLN A 15 -1.14 2.28 -20.56
C GLN A 15 -0.35 2.96 -21.69
N LYS A 16 -0.95 3.23 -22.84
CA LYS A 16 -0.30 3.98 -23.94
C LYS A 16 -0.05 5.43 -23.56
N ASN A 17 -0.76 5.97 -22.59
CA ASN A 17 -0.59 7.32 -22.04
C ASN A 17 0.40 7.37 -20.85
N THR A 18 1.34 6.46 -20.78
CA THR A 18 2.35 6.44 -19.72
C THR A 18 3.43 7.51 -19.91
N GLY A 19 3.14 8.76 -19.98
CA GLY A 19 4.12 9.84 -20.16
C GLY A 19 5.59 9.41 -20.02
N GLY A 20 6.33 9.34 -21.13
CA GLY A 20 7.75 8.99 -21.19
C GLY A 20 8.06 7.54 -20.79
N GLY A 21 8.09 6.64 -21.77
CA GLY A 21 8.32 5.21 -21.53
C GLY A 21 9.72 4.89 -21.01
N VAL A 22 9.88 4.86 -19.72
CA VAL A 22 11.07 4.26 -19.12
C VAL A 22 10.88 2.75 -19.12
N LYS A 23 11.71 2.07 -19.88
CA LYS A 23 11.84 0.61 -19.81
C LYS A 23 12.67 0.26 -18.59
N ILE A 24 12.05 0.19 -17.44
CA ILE A 24 12.67 -0.46 -16.28
C ILE A 24 12.45 -1.95 -16.48
N ASP A 25 13.50 -2.68 -16.79
CA ASP A 25 13.48 -4.12 -16.81
C ASP A 25 13.69 -4.63 -15.39
N TRP A 26 12.61 -4.60 -14.63
CA TRP A 26 12.54 -5.27 -13.34
C TRP A 26 12.43 -6.76 -13.65
N ALA A 27 13.53 -7.45 -13.68
CA ALA A 27 13.61 -8.87 -13.98
C ALA A 27 12.30 -9.61 -13.65
N ASN A 28 11.46 -9.84 -14.66
CA ASN A 28 10.16 -10.52 -14.57
C ASN A 28 8.99 -9.81 -13.89
N PHE A 29 9.06 -8.52 -13.56
CA PHE A 29 7.92 -7.79 -13.08
C PHE A 29 6.93 -7.59 -14.25
N ASP A 30 5.72 -8.12 -14.14
CA ASP A 30 4.68 -7.87 -15.14
C ASP A 30 4.34 -6.37 -15.12
N ARG A 31 4.79 -5.66 -16.13
CA ARG A 31 4.62 -4.20 -16.28
C ARG A 31 3.17 -3.79 -16.52
N ASN A 32 2.28 -4.78 -16.72
CA ASN A 32 0.89 -4.49 -16.92
C ASN A 32 0.24 -4.22 -15.56
N CYS A 33 -0.05 -2.95 -15.30
CA CYS A 33 -0.94 -2.59 -14.22
C CYS A 33 -2.32 -3.21 -14.47
N ARG A 34 -2.77 -4.07 -13.57
CA ARG A 34 -4.03 -4.81 -13.69
C ARG A 34 -4.83 -4.70 -12.39
N PRO A 35 -5.43 -3.54 -12.09
CA PRO A 35 -6.25 -3.41 -10.90
C PRO A 35 -7.39 -4.43 -10.89
N ILE A 36 -7.57 -5.11 -9.76
CA ILE A 36 -8.61 -6.10 -9.57
C ILE A 36 -9.64 -5.48 -8.63
N VAL A 37 -10.88 -5.39 -9.10
CA VAL A 37 -11.94 -4.70 -8.36
C VAL A 37 -13.22 -5.54 -8.32
N CYS A 38 -14.11 -5.20 -7.41
CA CYS A 38 -15.49 -5.70 -7.43
C CYS A 38 -16.49 -4.56 -7.29
N ARG A 39 -17.68 -4.79 -7.82
CA ARG A 39 -18.89 -4.02 -7.50
C ARG A 39 -19.96 -4.95 -6.97
N ILE A 40 -20.43 -4.67 -5.75
CA ILE A 40 -21.51 -5.39 -5.08
C ILE A 40 -22.80 -4.60 -5.28
N TYR A 41 -23.86 -5.25 -5.74
CA TYR A 41 -25.19 -4.67 -5.94
C TYR A 41 -26.20 -5.24 -4.95
N THR A 42 -27.17 -4.43 -4.57
CA THR A 42 -28.23 -4.79 -3.62
C THR A 42 -29.63 -4.70 -4.24
N ASP A 43 -30.61 -5.38 -3.61
CA ASP A 43 -32.03 -5.32 -3.97
C ASP A 43 -32.68 -3.95 -3.73
N GLU A 44 -32.00 -3.05 -3.01
CA GLU A 44 -32.46 -1.66 -2.77
C GLU A 44 -31.81 -0.63 -3.73
N GLY A 45 -31.04 -1.10 -4.73
CA GLY A 45 -30.41 -0.24 -5.74
C GLY A 45 -29.09 0.40 -5.30
N LEU A 46 -28.64 0.16 -4.07
CA LEU A 46 -27.32 0.57 -3.64
C LEU A 46 -26.25 -0.36 -4.22
N TYR A 47 -25.07 0.20 -4.43
CA TYR A 47 -23.87 -0.58 -4.79
C TYR A 47 -22.63 -0.03 -4.08
N GLY A 48 -21.60 -0.87 -3.97
CA GLY A 48 -20.31 -0.48 -3.44
C GLY A 48 -19.17 -1.05 -4.27
N ASP A 49 -18.09 -0.29 -4.35
CA ASP A 49 -16.87 -0.64 -5.07
C ASP A 49 -15.74 -0.98 -4.10
N GLY A 50 -14.90 -1.95 -4.48
CA GLY A 50 -13.73 -2.30 -3.71
C GLY A 50 -12.60 -2.81 -4.59
N GLU A 51 -11.37 -2.71 -4.09
CA GLU A 51 -10.13 -3.02 -4.80
C GLU A 51 -9.29 -4.04 -4.03
N ALA A 52 -8.67 -4.97 -4.75
CA ALA A 52 -7.72 -5.95 -4.24
C ALA A 52 -6.29 -5.54 -4.57
N GLY A 53 -5.39 -5.56 -3.59
CA GLY A 53 -4.03 -5.01 -3.66
C GLY A 53 -3.02 -5.82 -4.48
N MET A 54 -3.44 -6.47 -5.57
CA MET A 54 -2.59 -7.31 -6.42
C MET A 54 -2.45 -6.73 -7.85
N LEU A 55 -2.34 -5.41 -7.95
CA LEU A 55 -2.38 -4.73 -9.25
C LEU A 55 -1.10 -4.88 -10.09
N PHE A 56 0.04 -5.13 -9.47
CA PHE A 56 1.31 -5.38 -10.14
C PHE A 56 1.81 -6.81 -9.94
N GLY A 57 2.71 -7.26 -10.80
CA GLY A 57 3.31 -8.59 -10.70
C GLY A 57 2.36 -9.72 -11.06
N VAL A 58 2.55 -10.86 -10.39
CA VAL A 58 1.76 -12.08 -10.56
C VAL A 58 0.63 -12.12 -9.54
N GLY A 59 -0.45 -12.82 -9.85
CA GLY A 59 -1.54 -13.07 -8.89
C GLY A 59 -2.89 -12.48 -9.28
N ALA A 60 -2.99 -11.58 -10.26
CA ALA A 60 -4.25 -10.96 -10.65
C ALA A 60 -5.34 -11.98 -11.01
N LEU A 61 -5.04 -12.97 -11.85
CA LEU A 61 -5.99 -14.04 -12.22
C LEU A 61 -6.36 -14.94 -11.03
N GLY A 62 -5.37 -15.24 -10.17
CA GLY A 62 -5.60 -16.00 -8.93
C GLY A 62 -6.53 -15.26 -7.97
N THR A 63 -6.32 -13.96 -7.78
CA THR A 63 -7.15 -13.10 -6.94
C THR A 63 -8.58 -12.98 -7.50
N ALA A 64 -8.73 -12.71 -8.79
CA ALA A 64 -10.05 -12.68 -9.43
C ALA A 64 -10.76 -14.03 -9.34
N GLY A 65 -10.04 -15.16 -9.45
CA GLY A 65 -10.57 -16.49 -9.22
C GLY A 65 -11.10 -16.68 -7.80
N MET A 66 -10.30 -16.30 -6.78
CA MET A 66 -10.70 -16.33 -5.38
C MET A 66 -11.92 -15.43 -5.10
N MET A 67 -11.94 -14.23 -5.67
CA MET A 67 -13.09 -13.33 -5.53
C MET A 67 -14.37 -13.93 -6.13
N ARG A 68 -14.28 -14.64 -7.25
CA ARG A 68 -15.44 -15.32 -7.85
C ARG A 68 -16.00 -16.43 -6.95
N ASP A 69 -15.14 -17.16 -6.26
CA ASP A 69 -15.58 -18.18 -5.30
C ASP A 69 -16.20 -17.53 -4.06
N PHE A 70 -15.59 -16.50 -3.50
CA PHE A 70 -16.13 -15.73 -2.39
C PHE A 70 -17.46 -15.06 -2.71
N ALA A 71 -17.63 -14.51 -3.92
CA ALA A 71 -18.87 -13.89 -4.36
C ALA A 71 -20.07 -14.83 -4.20
N ARG A 72 -19.92 -16.12 -4.57
CA ARG A 72 -20.99 -17.13 -4.41
C ARG A 72 -21.38 -17.39 -2.96
N MET A 73 -20.46 -17.16 -2.02
CA MET A 73 -20.72 -17.39 -0.60
C MET A 73 -21.63 -16.33 0.03
N ILE A 74 -21.70 -15.13 -0.55
CA ILE A 74 -22.36 -13.97 0.07
C ILE A 74 -23.60 -13.47 -0.66
N ILE A 75 -23.95 -14.01 -1.84
CA ILE A 75 -25.24 -13.73 -2.50
C ILE A 75 -26.38 -14.03 -1.54
N GLY A 76 -27.34 -13.10 -1.42
CA GLY A 76 -28.50 -13.15 -0.53
C GLY A 76 -28.24 -12.70 0.91
N MET A 77 -26.98 -12.46 1.31
CA MET A 77 -26.64 -11.91 2.63
C MET A 77 -26.94 -10.41 2.73
N ASP A 78 -27.07 -9.92 3.94
CA ASP A 78 -27.17 -8.47 4.22
C ASP A 78 -25.77 -7.84 4.12
N PRO A 79 -25.53 -6.87 3.20
CA PRO A 79 -24.24 -6.22 3.05
C PRO A 79 -23.84 -5.35 4.25
N LEU A 80 -24.77 -5.06 5.18
CA LEU A 80 -24.44 -4.33 6.41
C LEU A 80 -23.76 -5.19 7.47
N ASP A 81 -23.76 -6.51 7.31
CA ASP A 81 -23.17 -7.48 8.23
C ASP A 81 -21.68 -7.74 7.92
N ASN A 82 -20.86 -6.68 7.80
CA ASN A 82 -19.44 -6.76 7.42
C ASN A 82 -18.64 -7.81 8.19
N GLU A 83 -18.75 -7.84 9.53
CA GLU A 83 -18.02 -8.78 10.38
C GLU A 83 -18.45 -10.24 10.15
N VAL A 84 -19.76 -10.48 9.95
CA VAL A 84 -20.29 -11.80 9.67
C VAL A 84 -19.80 -12.31 8.31
N ILE A 85 -19.79 -11.44 7.29
CA ILE A 85 -19.30 -11.77 5.96
C ILE A 85 -17.79 -12.02 5.99
N TRP A 86 -17.03 -11.19 6.71
CA TRP A 86 -15.60 -11.35 6.89
C TRP A 86 -15.27 -12.70 7.54
N ASP A 87 -15.93 -13.02 8.64
CA ASP A 87 -15.79 -14.30 9.35
C ASP A 87 -16.17 -15.49 8.47
N LYS A 88 -17.18 -15.34 7.61
CA LYS A 88 -17.59 -16.37 6.67
C LYS A 88 -16.49 -16.69 5.68
N PHE A 89 -15.85 -15.67 5.07
CA PHE A 89 -14.70 -15.87 4.18
C PHE A 89 -13.54 -16.55 4.91
N TYR A 90 -13.22 -16.07 6.10
CA TYR A 90 -12.10 -16.58 6.88
C TYR A 90 -12.31 -18.01 7.40
N LYS A 91 -13.49 -18.32 7.94
CA LYS A 91 -13.76 -19.61 8.60
C LYS A 91 -14.36 -20.66 7.67
N GLN A 92 -15.22 -20.27 6.74
CA GLN A 92 -15.95 -21.21 5.90
C GLN A 92 -15.30 -21.43 4.52
N GLY A 93 -14.29 -20.63 4.15
CA GLY A 93 -13.50 -20.84 2.96
C GLY A 93 -12.54 -22.04 3.02
N TYR A 94 -12.60 -22.83 4.07
CA TYR A 94 -11.86 -24.04 4.39
C TYR A 94 -10.34 -23.81 4.52
N PHE A 95 -9.62 -23.48 3.43
CA PHE A 95 -8.19 -23.22 3.45
C PHE A 95 -7.83 -21.72 3.52
N THR A 96 -8.79 -20.85 3.83
CA THR A 96 -8.58 -19.41 3.85
C THR A 96 -7.92 -18.90 5.15
N GLN A 97 -8.01 -19.69 6.22
CA GLN A 97 -7.30 -19.37 7.46
C GLN A 97 -5.78 -19.43 7.23
N SER A 98 -5.07 -18.44 7.73
CA SER A 98 -3.62 -18.28 7.51
C SER A 98 -3.22 -18.19 6.03
N GLY A 99 -4.14 -17.76 5.18
CA GLY A 99 -3.88 -17.57 3.75
C GLY A 99 -2.88 -16.45 3.47
N GLY A 100 -2.46 -16.38 2.22
CA GLY A 100 -1.54 -15.38 1.71
C GLY A 100 -2.25 -14.22 1.00
N PRO A 101 -1.49 -13.44 0.20
CA PRO A 101 -1.97 -12.21 -0.43
C PRO A 101 -3.23 -12.40 -1.28
N ILE A 102 -3.34 -13.46 -2.07
CA ILE A 102 -4.50 -13.70 -2.93
C ILE A 102 -5.81 -13.76 -2.13
N ILE A 103 -5.78 -14.45 -0.98
CA ILE A 103 -6.97 -14.62 -0.13
C ILE A 103 -7.32 -13.31 0.53
N TYR A 104 -6.35 -12.66 1.17
CA TYR A 104 -6.62 -11.44 1.92
C TYR A 104 -6.88 -10.23 1.02
N ALA A 105 -6.28 -10.16 -0.17
CA ALA A 105 -6.65 -9.17 -1.17
C ALA A 105 -8.10 -9.34 -1.64
N ALA A 106 -8.54 -10.58 -1.86
CA ALA A 106 -9.94 -10.85 -2.21
C ALA A 106 -10.91 -10.45 -1.08
N ILE A 107 -10.59 -10.79 0.18
CA ILE A 107 -11.38 -10.35 1.35
C ILE A 107 -11.42 -8.83 1.43
N SER A 108 -10.28 -8.17 1.24
CA SER A 108 -10.15 -6.71 1.31
C SER A 108 -11.06 -6.00 0.31
N ALA A 109 -11.10 -6.46 -0.93
CA ALA A 109 -11.96 -5.89 -1.97
C ALA A 109 -13.44 -5.96 -1.57
N PHE A 110 -13.89 -7.10 -1.08
CA PHE A 110 -15.28 -7.23 -0.62
C PHE A 110 -15.57 -6.39 0.62
N ASP A 111 -14.68 -6.38 1.60
CA ASP A 111 -14.84 -5.58 2.81
C ASP A 111 -14.93 -4.08 2.48
N MET A 112 -14.07 -3.59 1.58
CA MET A 112 -14.10 -2.20 1.10
C MET A 112 -15.46 -1.88 0.45
N ALA A 113 -15.95 -2.74 -0.45
CA ALA A 113 -17.24 -2.55 -1.12
C ALA A 113 -18.42 -2.58 -0.13
N LEU A 114 -18.38 -3.44 0.88
CA LEU A 114 -19.41 -3.51 1.94
C LEU A 114 -19.40 -2.24 2.81
N TRP A 115 -18.23 -1.71 3.17
CA TRP A 115 -18.12 -0.44 3.87
C TRP A 115 -18.63 0.73 3.02
N ASP A 116 -18.39 0.71 1.70
CA ASP A 116 -18.94 1.71 0.79
C ASP A 116 -20.47 1.68 0.77
N ILE A 117 -21.07 0.49 0.64
CA ILE A 117 -22.53 0.32 0.74
C ILE A 117 -23.05 0.84 2.10
N LYS A 118 -22.37 0.48 3.19
CA LYS A 118 -22.77 0.90 4.54
C LYS A 118 -22.74 2.42 4.69
N GLY A 119 -21.70 3.08 4.18
CA GLY A 119 -21.62 4.53 4.15
C GLY A 119 -22.75 5.17 3.32
N LYS A 120 -23.05 4.61 2.15
CA LYS A 120 -24.15 5.05 1.28
C LYS A 120 -25.51 4.82 1.93
N TYR A 121 -25.72 3.69 2.57
CA TYR A 121 -26.97 3.39 3.28
C TYR A 121 -27.26 4.39 4.41
N PHE A 122 -26.25 4.74 5.20
CA PHE A 122 -26.40 5.76 6.27
C PHE A 122 -26.18 7.20 5.79
N ASN A 123 -25.86 7.39 4.51
CA ASN A 123 -25.60 8.70 3.89
C ASN A 123 -24.49 9.49 4.61
N VAL A 124 -23.39 8.84 4.94
CA VAL A 124 -22.21 9.42 5.61
C VAL A 124 -20.90 8.88 5.02
N PRO A 125 -19.78 9.61 5.16
CA PRO A 125 -18.45 9.04 4.92
C PRO A 125 -18.18 7.89 5.88
N ILE A 126 -17.42 6.86 5.44
CA ILE A 126 -17.09 5.71 6.31
C ILE A 126 -16.31 6.11 7.56
N ALA A 127 -15.55 7.19 7.53
CA ALA A 127 -14.86 7.72 8.70
C ALA A 127 -15.83 8.04 9.87
N LYS A 128 -17.08 8.43 9.57
CA LYS A 128 -18.11 8.62 10.60
C LYS A 128 -18.54 7.32 11.26
N LEU A 129 -18.65 6.25 10.47
CA LEU A 129 -19.05 4.93 10.95
C LEU A 129 -17.91 4.26 11.73
N LEU A 130 -16.67 4.62 11.44
CA LEU A 130 -15.46 4.14 12.14
C LEU A 130 -15.17 4.90 13.44
N GLY A 131 -16.03 5.83 13.86
CA GLY A 131 -15.91 6.56 15.12
C GLY A 131 -15.64 8.05 14.98
N GLY A 132 -15.51 8.57 13.76
CA GLY A 132 -15.31 9.98 13.45
C GLY A 132 -13.83 10.37 13.27
N SER A 133 -13.59 11.28 12.32
CA SER A 133 -12.26 11.76 11.99
C SER A 133 -11.65 12.58 13.13
N ARG A 134 -10.48 12.19 13.57
CA ARG A 134 -9.64 12.95 14.52
C ARG A 134 -8.89 14.09 13.83
N ARG A 135 -8.68 13.96 12.51
CA ARG A 135 -7.91 14.87 11.67
C ARG A 135 -8.72 15.21 10.43
N LYS A 136 -8.60 16.44 9.97
CA LYS A 136 -9.22 16.88 8.69
C LYS A 136 -8.24 16.79 7.53
N GLU A 137 -6.96 16.79 7.84
CA GLU A 137 -5.85 16.66 6.89
C GLU A 137 -4.85 15.64 7.42
N LEU A 138 -4.23 14.91 6.52
CA LEU A 138 -3.21 13.92 6.79
C LEU A 138 -1.90 14.36 6.16
N ARG A 139 -0.83 14.48 6.96
CA ARG A 139 0.54 14.65 6.47
C ARG A 139 0.90 13.44 5.62
N CYS A 140 1.55 13.67 4.47
CA CYS A 140 1.97 12.58 3.60
C CYS A 140 3.42 12.72 3.16
N TYR A 141 4.02 11.59 2.84
CA TYR A 141 5.35 11.54 2.24
C TYR A 141 5.28 11.23 0.73
N ALA A 142 6.26 11.74 -0.01
CA ALA A 142 6.45 11.39 -1.42
C ALA A 142 7.15 10.03 -1.51
N SER A 143 6.47 9.04 -2.11
CA SER A 143 6.90 7.65 -2.14
C SER A 143 7.44 7.22 -3.49
N GLN A 144 8.44 6.33 -3.48
CA GLN A 144 9.01 5.66 -4.65
C GLN A 144 9.79 6.60 -5.57
N LEU A 145 10.57 7.50 -4.99
CA LEU A 145 11.34 8.51 -5.73
C LEU A 145 12.45 7.91 -6.61
N GLN A 146 12.83 6.66 -6.40
CA GLN A 146 13.76 5.94 -7.29
C GLN A 146 13.19 5.77 -8.71
N PHE A 147 11.88 5.91 -8.91
CA PHE A 147 11.25 5.87 -10.24
C PHE A 147 11.10 7.23 -10.89
N GLY A 148 11.48 8.31 -10.20
CA GLY A 148 11.15 9.68 -10.56
C GLY A 148 9.97 10.21 -9.75
N TRP A 149 9.68 11.50 -9.88
CA TRP A 149 8.57 12.14 -9.18
C TRP A 149 7.75 13.01 -10.11
N GLY A 150 6.41 12.86 -10.10
CA GLY A 150 5.46 13.58 -10.94
C GLY A 150 5.03 12.81 -12.20
N LEU A 151 4.58 13.50 -13.22
CA LEU A 151 4.01 12.89 -14.44
C LEU A 151 5.02 12.13 -15.29
N GLU A 152 6.27 12.59 -15.33
CA GLU A 152 7.35 11.94 -16.05
C GLU A 152 8.17 11.08 -15.09
N LEU A 153 8.30 9.79 -15.41
CA LEU A 153 9.17 8.89 -14.65
C LEU A 153 10.58 8.93 -15.21
N THR A 154 11.51 9.34 -14.38
CA THR A 154 12.94 9.28 -14.66
C THR A 154 13.60 8.44 -13.58
N PRO A 155 13.81 7.12 -13.80
CA PRO A 155 14.44 6.28 -12.81
C PRO A 155 15.79 6.82 -12.38
N ALA A 156 16.04 6.77 -11.09
CA ALA A 156 17.29 7.15 -10.50
C ALA A 156 18.26 5.97 -10.51
N PHE A 157 19.45 6.15 -11.09
CA PHE A 157 20.56 5.22 -10.99
C PHE A 157 21.87 5.91 -10.64
N GLN A 158 22.10 7.14 -11.12
CA GLN A 158 23.18 7.97 -10.63
C GLN A 158 22.79 8.65 -9.31
N THR A 159 23.74 8.88 -8.41
CA THR A 159 23.51 9.53 -7.13
C THR A 159 22.77 10.87 -7.27
N GLN A 160 23.09 11.65 -8.31
CA GLN A 160 22.45 12.94 -8.57
C GLN A 160 20.97 12.80 -8.96
N ASP A 161 20.54 11.68 -9.57
CA ASP A 161 19.14 11.47 -9.93
C ASP A 161 18.26 11.35 -8.68
N TYR A 162 18.74 10.61 -7.66
CA TYR A 162 18.08 10.51 -6.35
C TYR A 162 17.94 11.89 -5.68
N VAL A 163 19.00 12.69 -5.72
CA VAL A 163 18.98 14.07 -5.19
C VAL A 163 17.97 14.94 -5.92
N ASN A 164 17.95 14.90 -7.26
CA ASN A 164 17.03 15.71 -8.05
C ASN A 164 15.56 15.35 -7.80
N ASN A 165 15.23 14.06 -7.71
CA ASN A 165 13.88 13.60 -7.41
C ASN A 165 13.45 14.00 -6.00
N ALA A 166 14.35 13.89 -5.01
CA ALA A 166 14.10 14.30 -3.64
C ALA A 166 13.83 15.80 -3.54
N LEU A 167 14.69 16.63 -4.14
CA LEU A 167 14.53 18.09 -4.14
C LEU A 167 13.24 18.53 -4.85
N LYS A 168 12.86 17.83 -5.92
CA LYS A 168 11.60 18.10 -6.62
C LYS A 168 10.41 17.89 -5.68
N ALA A 169 10.33 16.75 -4.99
CA ALA A 169 9.26 16.47 -4.03
C ALA A 169 9.24 17.50 -2.90
N VAL A 170 10.39 17.85 -2.32
CA VAL A 170 10.49 18.87 -1.26
C VAL A 170 10.02 20.24 -1.76
N SER A 171 10.34 20.62 -3.02
CA SER A 171 9.89 21.89 -3.60
C SER A 171 8.37 21.97 -3.78
N GLU A 172 7.67 20.84 -3.84
CA GLU A 172 6.20 20.74 -3.90
C GLU A 172 5.55 20.73 -2.51
N GLY A 173 6.36 20.89 -1.43
CA GLY A 173 5.91 21.05 -0.06
C GLY A 173 5.88 19.75 0.76
N TYR A 174 6.47 18.65 0.27
CA TYR A 174 6.64 17.44 1.09
C TYR A 174 7.77 17.65 2.11
N ASP A 175 7.48 17.34 3.35
CA ASP A 175 8.44 17.35 4.46
C ASP A 175 8.88 15.94 4.90
N ALA A 176 8.50 14.92 4.10
CA ALA A 176 8.93 13.55 4.23
C ALA A 176 8.99 12.88 2.84
N ILE A 177 9.97 12.00 2.65
CA ILE A 177 10.21 11.28 1.39
C ILE A 177 10.60 9.82 1.67
N LYS A 178 10.28 8.91 0.73
CA LYS A 178 10.67 7.49 0.76
C LYS A 178 11.39 7.09 -0.53
N ILE A 179 12.53 6.42 -0.38
CA ILE A 179 13.38 6.01 -1.50
C ILE A 179 13.92 4.60 -1.25
N ASP A 180 13.86 3.76 -2.28
CA ASP A 180 14.65 2.54 -2.42
C ASP A 180 15.98 2.86 -3.10
N PHE A 181 17.09 2.63 -2.40
CA PHE A 181 18.44 2.89 -2.87
C PHE A 181 19.17 1.62 -3.37
N PHE A 182 18.48 0.47 -3.33
CA PHE A 182 19.10 -0.87 -3.39
C PHE A 182 18.99 -1.54 -4.76
N THR A 183 18.17 -1.02 -5.66
CA THR A 183 17.69 -1.78 -6.82
C THR A 183 18.63 -1.68 -8.02
N LEU A 184 19.16 -0.50 -8.33
CA LEU A 184 19.92 -0.24 -9.57
C LEU A 184 21.37 0.17 -9.28
N ASP A 185 22.30 -0.36 -10.11
CA ASP A 185 23.69 0.11 -10.16
C ASP A 185 23.80 1.47 -10.90
N LYS A 186 24.98 2.08 -10.90
CA LYS A 186 25.28 3.39 -11.54
C LYS A 186 25.09 3.37 -13.05
N ASP A 187 25.14 2.23 -13.69
CA ASP A 187 24.89 2.07 -15.13
C ASP A 187 23.42 1.80 -15.48
N GLY A 188 22.55 1.74 -14.45
CA GLY A 188 21.14 1.44 -14.60
C GLY A 188 20.82 -0.06 -14.68
N SER A 189 21.81 -0.94 -14.57
CA SER A 189 21.56 -2.38 -14.43
C SER A 189 21.01 -2.73 -13.05
N GLY A 190 20.18 -3.78 -12.98
CA GLY A 190 19.67 -4.29 -11.70
C GLY A 190 20.73 -5.09 -10.97
N PHE A 191 20.84 -4.91 -9.65
CA PHE A 191 21.60 -5.82 -8.80
C PHE A 191 20.94 -7.20 -8.72
N THR A 192 21.74 -8.26 -8.82
CA THR A 192 21.28 -9.63 -8.64
C THR A 192 20.93 -9.90 -7.16
N GLU A 193 20.17 -10.96 -6.91
CA GLU A 193 19.87 -11.39 -5.54
C GLU A 193 21.16 -11.72 -4.77
N GLU A 194 22.13 -12.37 -5.40
CA GLU A 194 23.43 -12.69 -4.80
C GLU A 194 24.23 -11.45 -4.39
N GLN A 195 24.09 -10.34 -5.12
CA GLN A 195 24.73 -9.07 -4.80
C GLN A 195 24.05 -8.31 -3.64
N ARG A 196 22.79 -8.62 -3.33
CA ARG A 196 21.99 -7.94 -2.31
C ARG A 196 21.83 -8.74 -1.02
N CYS A 197 22.26 -9.98 -0.98
CA CYS A 197 22.06 -10.90 0.15
C CYS A 197 23.38 -11.48 0.66
N GLY A 198 23.42 -11.89 1.92
CA GLY A 198 24.57 -12.49 2.57
C GLY A 198 25.60 -11.47 3.05
N LEU A 199 26.88 -11.76 2.86
CA LEU A 199 27.97 -10.83 3.15
C LEU A 199 28.19 -9.94 1.93
N LEU A 200 27.72 -8.71 2.02
CA LEU A 200 27.73 -7.76 0.92
C LEU A 200 29.15 -7.30 0.56
N GLU A 201 29.38 -7.12 -0.73
CA GLU A 201 30.62 -6.49 -1.21
C GLU A 201 30.68 -5.01 -0.80
N PRO A 202 31.88 -4.50 -0.46
CA PRO A 202 32.07 -3.11 -0.07
C PRO A 202 31.48 -2.11 -1.09
N TYR A 203 31.65 -2.38 -2.39
CA TYR A 203 31.14 -1.52 -3.45
C TYR A 203 29.63 -1.27 -3.32
N TYR A 204 28.83 -2.32 -3.08
CA TYR A 204 27.39 -2.19 -2.96
C TYR A 204 26.99 -1.38 -1.72
N VAL A 205 27.61 -1.67 -0.59
CA VAL A 205 27.33 -0.95 0.68
C VAL A 205 27.75 0.52 0.57
N ASP A 206 28.92 0.79 -0.02
CA ASP A 206 29.44 2.15 -0.22
C ASP A 206 28.52 2.96 -1.17
N LEU A 207 28.00 2.31 -2.23
CA LEU A 207 27.08 2.95 -3.17
C LEU A 207 25.74 3.34 -2.51
N VAL A 208 25.17 2.44 -1.70
CA VAL A 208 23.92 2.74 -0.97
C VAL A 208 24.17 3.89 0.02
N GLU A 209 25.25 3.85 0.78
CA GLU A 209 25.61 4.93 1.71
C GLU A 209 25.82 6.26 0.98
N GLU A 210 26.54 6.28 -0.15
CA GLU A 210 26.78 7.48 -0.98
C GLU A 210 25.45 8.13 -1.38
N ARG A 211 24.48 7.34 -1.85
CA ARG A 211 23.16 7.82 -2.25
C ARG A 211 22.37 8.40 -1.10
N VAL A 212 22.31 7.69 0.03
CA VAL A 212 21.61 8.14 1.25
C VAL A 212 22.25 9.43 1.78
N ALA A 213 23.57 9.50 1.82
CA ALA A 213 24.32 10.68 2.27
C ALA A 213 24.01 11.90 1.40
N ALA A 214 24.09 11.75 0.09
CA ALA A 214 23.84 12.83 -0.86
C ALA A 214 22.39 13.36 -0.78
N VAL A 215 21.42 12.47 -0.68
CA VAL A 215 20.02 12.86 -0.50
C VAL A 215 19.83 13.59 0.84
N ARG A 216 20.36 13.06 1.95
CA ARG A 216 20.27 13.70 3.27
C ARG A 216 20.91 15.09 3.27
N GLU A 217 22.07 15.24 2.67
CA GLU A 217 22.73 16.55 2.54
C GLU A 217 21.86 17.55 1.77
N ALA A 218 21.27 17.11 0.67
CA ALA A 218 20.46 17.96 -0.21
C ALA A 218 19.14 18.41 0.43
N ILE A 219 18.41 17.49 1.10
CA ILE A 219 17.10 17.81 1.70
C ILE A 219 17.23 18.46 3.10
N GLY A 220 18.42 18.47 3.68
CA GLY A 220 18.67 19.01 5.01
C GLY A 220 18.12 18.15 6.16
N PRO A 221 18.26 18.59 7.42
CA PRO A 221 17.95 17.78 8.60
C PRO A 221 16.47 17.75 8.99
N THR A 222 15.64 18.60 8.39
CA THR A 222 14.24 18.79 8.79
C THR A 222 13.23 18.00 7.97
N VAL A 223 13.66 17.44 6.83
CA VAL A 223 12.84 16.55 6.01
C VAL A 223 13.03 15.11 6.48
N ASP A 224 11.95 14.41 6.77
CA ASP A 224 12.03 13.00 7.17
C ASP A 224 12.43 12.13 5.95
N LEU A 225 13.42 11.26 6.16
CA LEU A 225 13.91 10.33 5.15
C LEU A 225 13.55 8.90 5.55
N ILE A 226 12.70 8.25 4.76
CA ILE A 226 12.38 6.85 4.87
C ILE A 226 13.25 6.10 3.86
N VAL A 227 13.95 5.08 4.34
CA VAL A 227 14.75 4.18 3.48
C VAL A 227 13.99 2.87 3.33
N GLU A 228 13.74 2.46 2.10
CA GLU A 228 12.99 1.25 1.80
C GLU A 228 13.87 0.17 1.17
N GLY A 229 13.73 -1.07 1.65
CA GLY A 229 14.46 -2.23 1.15
C GLY A 229 13.62 -3.20 0.29
N HIS A 230 12.29 -3.03 0.21
CA HIS A 230 11.36 -3.92 -0.51
C HIS A 230 11.57 -5.41 -0.24
N SER A 231 12.09 -5.77 0.93
CA SER A 231 12.48 -7.14 1.27
C SER A 231 13.49 -7.79 0.30
N PHE A 232 14.24 -6.97 -0.46
CA PHE A 232 15.24 -7.45 -1.43
C PHE A 232 16.55 -7.89 -0.79
N THR A 233 16.81 -7.50 0.45
CA THR A 233 17.95 -7.92 1.24
C THR A 233 17.56 -8.98 2.26
N ASP A 234 18.52 -9.75 2.75
CA ASP A 234 18.32 -10.59 3.93
C ASP A 234 18.65 -9.85 5.23
N ALA A 235 18.43 -10.49 6.38
CA ALA A 235 18.62 -9.83 7.66
C ALA A 235 20.09 -9.46 7.95
N LEU A 236 21.04 -10.24 7.44
CA LEU A 236 22.47 -9.94 7.61
C LEU A 236 22.87 -8.71 6.79
N SER A 237 22.48 -8.69 5.52
CA SER A 237 22.70 -7.58 4.61
C SER A 237 22.02 -6.30 5.11
N ALA A 238 20.80 -6.41 5.60
CA ALA A 238 20.04 -5.30 6.18
C ALA A 238 20.80 -4.65 7.36
N VAL A 239 21.42 -5.47 8.22
CA VAL A 239 22.25 -4.96 9.33
C VAL A 239 23.51 -4.28 8.81
N GLN A 240 24.22 -4.87 7.84
CA GLN A 240 25.42 -4.26 7.25
C GLN A 240 25.14 -2.87 6.67
N ILE A 241 24.05 -2.73 5.91
CA ILE A 241 23.62 -1.46 5.32
C ILE A 241 23.15 -0.50 6.41
N GLY A 242 22.27 -0.98 7.30
CA GLY A 242 21.68 -0.17 8.36
C GLY A 242 22.74 0.48 9.26
N GLU A 243 23.83 -0.24 9.60
CA GLU A 243 24.97 0.30 10.36
C GLU A 243 25.65 1.49 9.65
N ARG A 244 25.70 1.46 8.32
CA ARG A 244 26.30 2.54 7.52
C ARG A 244 25.40 3.76 7.40
N ILE A 245 24.08 3.56 7.30
CA ILE A 245 23.13 4.64 7.04
C ILE A 245 22.51 5.25 8.30
N LYS A 246 22.52 4.59 9.45
CA LYS A 246 21.86 5.09 10.68
C LYS A 246 22.29 6.49 11.14
N LYS A 247 23.50 6.90 10.82
CA LYS A 247 24.03 8.25 11.13
C LYS A 247 23.34 9.38 10.35
N TYR A 248 22.56 9.06 9.31
CA TYR A 248 21.87 10.04 8.47
C TYR A 248 20.44 10.35 8.92
N ASN A 249 20.11 10.12 10.18
CA ASN A 249 18.81 10.42 10.78
C ASN A 249 17.64 9.86 9.96
N ILE A 250 17.61 8.53 9.82
CA ILE A 250 16.56 7.80 9.11
C ILE A 250 15.28 7.82 9.94
N PHE A 251 14.16 8.23 9.37
CA PHE A 251 12.86 8.30 10.05
C PHE A 251 12.36 6.90 10.44
N TYR A 252 12.38 5.98 9.48
CA TYR A 252 12.32 4.53 9.71
C TYR A 252 12.91 3.77 8.51
N TYR A 253 13.34 2.54 8.75
CA TYR A 253 13.82 1.60 7.74
C TYR A 253 12.70 0.63 7.40
N GLU A 254 12.17 0.73 6.18
CA GLU A 254 11.04 -0.06 5.70
C GLU A 254 11.51 -1.32 5.02
N GLU A 255 10.85 -2.44 5.33
CA GLU A 255 11.10 -3.77 4.75
C GLU A 255 12.58 -4.11 4.53
N PRO A 256 13.42 -4.00 5.57
CA PRO A 256 14.85 -4.25 5.44
C PRO A 256 15.18 -5.70 5.05
N CYS A 257 14.26 -6.64 5.29
CA CYS A 257 14.41 -8.05 4.93
C CYS A 257 13.03 -8.70 4.80
N THR A 258 12.98 -9.94 4.28
CA THR A 258 11.74 -10.73 4.25
C THR A 258 11.04 -10.70 5.61
N PRO A 259 9.76 -10.32 5.68
CA PRO A 259 9.07 -10.12 6.94
C PRO A 259 8.80 -11.46 7.65
N THR A 260 9.70 -11.78 8.56
CA THR A 260 9.52 -12.86 9.54
C THR A 260 9.78 -12.30 10.94
N PRO A 261 8.95 -12.60 11.94
CA PRO A 261 9.03 -11.95 13.24
C PRO A 261 10.41 -12.04 13.89
N LYS A 262 11.09 -13.18 13.73
CA LYS A 262 12.41 -13.43 14.31
C LYS A 262 13.52 -12.63 13.62
N MET A 263 13.52 -12.58 12.29
CA MET A 263 14.55 -11.86 11.55
C MET A 263 14.35 -10.36 11.63
N GLN A 264 13.11 -9.90 11.56
CA GLN A 264 12.78 -8.50 11.79
C GLN A 264 13.25 -8.03 13.18
N LYS A 265 13.04 -8.84 14.21
CA LYS A 265 13.53 -8.55 15.58
C LYS A 265 15.05 -8.49 15.64
N TYR A 266 15.74 -9.40 14.96
CA TYR A 266 17.20 -9.39 14.88
C TYR A 266 17.73 -8.08 14.26
N VAL A 267 17.14 -7.63 13.16
CA VAL A 267 17.54 -6.37 12.51
C VAL A 267 17.24 -5.16 13.41
N ALA A 268 16.04 -5.11 14.01
CA ALA A 268 15.63 -4.03 14.89
C ALA A 268 16.58 -3.88 16.11
N ASP A 269 16.92 -5.00 16.76
CA ASP A 269 17.81 -5.01 17.93
C ASP A 269 19.24 -4.62 17.58
N ALA A 270 19.71 -4.99 16.38
CA ALA A 270 21.06 -4.65 15.95
C ALA A 270 21.21 -3.15 15.63
N LEU A 271 20.20 -2.54 15.02
CA LEU A 271 20.35 -1.19 14.44
C LEU A 271 19.89 -0.05 15.36
N GLY A 272 18.82 -0.25 16.12
CA GLY A 272 18.19 0.82 16.91
C GLY A 272 17.54 1.94 16.05
N ILE A 273 17.33 1.70 14.74
CA ILE A 273 16.51 2.56 13.88
C ILE A 273 15.07 2.08 14.00
N PRO A 274 14.06 2.96 14.02
CA PRO A 274 12.68 2.52 13.91
C PRO A 274 12.45 1.67 12.63
N MET A 275 11.76 0.53 12.76
CA MET A 275 11.48 -0.38 11.66
C MET A 275 10.04 -0.25 11.20
N GLY A 276 9.83 -0.20 9.87
CA GLY A 276 8.53 -0.26 9.23
C GLY A 276 8.36 -1.54 8.41
N SER A 277 7.18 -2.15 8.43
CA SER A 277 6.79 -3.22 7.51
C SER A 277 5.30 -3.49 7.60
N GLY A 278 4.72 -4.08 6.55
CA GLY A 278 3.31 -4.47 6.61
C GLY A 278 2.64 -4.81 5.30
N GLU A 279 3.08 -4.31 4.17
CA GLU A 279 2.45 -4.59 2.86
C GLU A 279 2.46 -6.08 2.49
N ARG A 280 3.39 -6.85 3.09
CA ARG A 280 3.53 -8.31 2.94
C ARG A 280 3.13 -9.09 4.18
N ILE A 281 2.41 -8.46 5.12
CA ILE A 281 1.88 -9.08 6.35
C ILE A 281 0.36 -9.00 6.32
N PHE A 282 -0.33 -10.12 6.46
CA PHE A 282 -1.77 -10.20 6.24
C PHE A 282 -2.49 -10.64 7.52
N SER A 283 -3.59 -9.96 7.84
CA SER A 283 -4.42 -10.22 9.03
C SER A 283 -3.75 -9.98 10.38
N ARG A 284 -4.61 -9.77 11.39
CA ARG A 284 -4.17 -9.57 12.79
C ARG A 284 -3.34 -10.71 13.35
N TRP A 285 -3.58 -11.94 12.89
CA TRP A 285 -2.83 -13.10 13.38
C TRP A 285 -1.39 -13.11 12.91
N GLN A 286 -1.12 -12.63 11.69
CA GLN A 286 0.26 -12.49 11.20
C GLN A 286 0.95 -11.25 11.78
N TYR A 287 0.20 -10.17 12.08
CA TYR A 287 0.76 -8.98 12.73
C TYR A 287 1.08 -9.19 14.22
N ALA A 288 0.31 -10.02 14.93
CA ALA A 288 0.45 -10.19 16.38
C ALA A 288 1.89 -10.49 16.84
N PRO A 289 2.66 -11.41 16.23
CA PRO A 289 4.02 -11.69 16.68
C PRO A 289 4.98 -10.49 16.55
N TYR A 290 4.79 -9.61 15.57
CA TYR A 290 5.61 -8.39 15.40
C TYR A 290 5.27 -7.32 16.43
N ILE A 291 3.99 -7.21 16.78
CA ILE A 291 3.48 -6.31 17.81
C ILE A 291 4.01 -6.76 19.18
N GLU A 292 3.84 -8.03 19.52
CA GLU A 292 4.20 -8.60 20.82
C GLU A 292 5.70 -8.57 21.09
N ASN A 293 6.53 -8.77 20.05
CA ASN A 293 7.99 -8.76 20.20
C ASN A 293 8.63 -7.38 19.98
N LEU A 294 7.82 -6.34 19.63
CA LEU A 294 8.26 -4.97 19.36
C LEU A 294 9.32 -4.87 18.25
N SER A 295 9.24 -5.74 17.24
CA SER A 295 10.17 -5.73 16.12
C SER A 295 9.85 -4.64 15.08
N LEU A 296 8.65 -4.08 15.12
CA LEU A 296 8.22 -2.98 14.27
C LEU A 296 7.70 -1.83 15.13
N GLN A 297 8.08 -0.61 14.80
CA GLN A 297 7.58 0.62 15.40
C GLN A 297 6.55 1.32 14.50
N VAL A 298 6.54 0.94 13.22
CA VAL A 298 5.58 1.40 12.21
C VAL A 298 4.99 0.17 11.53
N LEU A 299 3.68 -0.06 11.70
CA LEU A 299 2.97 -1.08 10.93
C LEU A 299 2.35 -0.45 9.69
N GLN A 300 2.48 -1.15 8.56
CA GLN A 300 2.08 -0.66 7.24
C GLN A 300 1.02 -1.56 6.59
N PRO A 301 -0.16 -1.73 7.22
CA PRO A 301 -1.21 -2.54 6.62
C PRO A 301 -1.70 -1.90 5.33
N ASP A 302 -1.74 -2.67 4.26
CA ASP A 302 -2.41 -2.28 3.02
C ASP A 302 -3.89 -2.67 3.12
N LEU A 303 -4.79 -1.68 3.09
CA LEU A 303 -6.23 -1.92 3.25
C LEU A 303 -6.84 -2.72 2.08
N SER A 304 -6.17 -2.75 0.95
CA SER A 304 -6.57 -3.57 -0.19
C SER A 304 -5.98 -4.99 -0.15
N ASN A 305 -5.16 -5.30 0.88
CA ASN A 305 -4.41 -6.56 0.95
C ASN A 305 -4.37 -7.22 2.33
N CYS A 306 -4.60 -6.49 3.43
CA CYS A 306 -4.49 -7.04 4.79
C CYS A 306 -5.77 -7.73 5.31
N GLY A 307 -6.87 -7.67 4.58
CA GLY A 307 -8.20 -8.13 4.99
C GLY A 307 -9.23 -7.00 5.09
N GLY A 308 -8.95 -5.83 4.49
CA GLY A 308 -9.85 -4.69 4.41
C GLY A 308 -9.83 -3.76 5.62
N ILE A 309 -10.76 -2.83 5.62
CA ILE A 309 -10.96 -1.81 6.68
C ILE A 309 -11.25 -2.47 8.03
N THR A 310 -12.12 -3.49 8.02
CA THR A 310 -12.53 -4.24 9.21
C THR A 310 -11.32 -4.86 9.91
N GLU A 311 -10.39 -5.42 9.16
CA GLU A 311 -9.18 -6.04 9.71
C GLU A 311 -8.11 -5.00 10.08
N ALA A 312 -7.87 -4.02 9.22
CA ALA A 312 -6.91 -2.94 9.46
C ALA A 312 -7.22 -2.18 10.76
N LYS A 313 -8.53 -1.94 11.05
CA LYS A 313 -8.94 -1.31 12.30
C LYS A 313 -8.54 -2.13 13.52
N LYS A 314 -8.70 -3.45 13.48
CA LYS A 314 -8.31 -4.35 14.56
C LYS A 314 -6.79 -4.41 14.74
N ILE A 315 -6.02 -4.40 13.62
CA ILE A 315 -4.57 -4.31 13.64
C ILE A 315 -4.13 -3.00 14.31
N ALA A 316 -4.74 -1.87 13.94
CA ALA A 316 -4.42 -0.57 14.51
C ALA A 316 -4.72 -0.50 16.03
N ASP A 317 -5.84 -1.07 16.47
CA ASP A 317 -6.22 -1.13 17.89
C ASP A 317 -5.26 -2.02 18.70
N MET A 318 -4.82 -3.16 18.14
CA MET A 318 -3.78 -4.00 18.75
C MET A 318 -2.44 -3.27 18.86
N ALA A 319 -2.01 -2.58 17.79
CA ALA A 319 -0.78 -1.81 17.77
C ALA A 319 -0.77 -0.67 18.79
N TYR A 320 -1.93 -0.02 18.98
CA TYR A 320 -2.07 1.14 19.84
C TYR A 320 -1.74 0.85 21.30
N ILE A 321 -2.06 -0.33 21.83
CA ILE A 321 -1.72 -0.70 23.21
C ILE A 321 -0.23 -0.98 23.45
N TYR A 322 0.56 -1.06 22.39
CA TYR A 322 2.01 -1.21 22.41
C TYR A 322 2.76 0.06 21.96
N ASP A 323 2.07 1.20 21.83
CA ASP A 323 2.62 2.46 21.34
C ASP A 323 3.23 2.38 19.92
N ILE A 324 2.75 1.42 19.12
CA ILE A 324 3.19 1.24 17.73
C ILE A 324 2.33 2.09 16.79
N GLY A 325 2.98 2.82 15.89
CA GLY A 325 2.31 3.67 14.94
C GLY A 325 1.81 2.94 13.70
N ILE A 326 0.85 3.54 12.99
CA ILE A 326 0.30 3.05 11.73
C ILE A 326 0.58 4.06 10.61
N GLN A 327 1.09 3.55 9.51
CA GLN A 327 1.16 4.19 8.22
C GLN A 327 0.63 3.18 7.20
N ALA A 328 -0.53 3.40 6.61
CA ALA A 328 -1.07 2.46 5.63
C ALA A 328 -0.23 2.46 4.35
N HIS A 329 0.18 1.28 3.86
CA HIS A 329 0.70 1.14 2.51
C HIS A 329 -0.40 1.45 1.50
N VAL A 330 -0.12 2.27 0.49
CA VAL A 330 -1.12 2.73 -0.50
C VAL A 330 -0.55 2.64 -1.91
N CYS A 331 -0.80 1.52 -2.57
CA CYS A 331 -0.44 1.31 -3.97
C CYS A 331 -1.67 0.79 -4.73
N GLY A 332 -2.52 1.69 -5.25
CA GLY A 332 -3.78 1.33 -5.89
C GLY A 332 -4.45 2.51 -6.59
N THR A 333 -5.72 2.32 -6.96
CA THR A 333 -6.56 3.36 -7.54
C THR A 333 -7.05 4.35 -6.47
N ALA A 334 -7.87 5.33 -6.88
CA ALA A 334 -8.51 6.23 -5.93
C ALA A 334 -9.45 5.51 -4.93
N LEU A 335 -9.89 4.27 -5.20
CA LEU A 335 -10.64 3.46 -4.22
C LEU A 335 -9.78 3.16 -3.01
N THR A 336 -8.59 2.61 -3.22
CA THR A 336 -7.62 2.30 -2.15
C THR A 336 -7.17 3.57 -1.44
N LEU A 337 -6.84 4.63 -2.19
CA LEU A 337 -6.42 5.92 -1.62
C LEU A 337 -7.50 6.52 -0.70
N ALA A 338 -8.74 6.68 -1.18
CA ALA A 338 -9.84 7.23 -0.40
C ALA A 338 -10.14 6.40 0.85
N THR A 339 -10.04 5.06 0.73
CA THR A 339 -10.21 4.13 1.85
C THR A 339 -9.14 4.34 2.91
N ALA A 340 -7.86 4.45 2.52
CA ALA A 340 -6.77 4.73 3.45
C ALA A 340 -6.92 6.07 4.14
N LEU A 341 -7.26 7.15 3.39
CA LEU A 341 -7.49 8.48 3.96
C LEU A 341 -8.60 8.49 5.03
N ASN A 342 -9.71 7.79 4.78
CA ASN A 342 -10.77 7.64 5.77
C ASN A 342 -10.29 6.89 7.00
N PHE A 343 -9.63 5.73 6.83
CA PHE A 343 -9.12 4.90 7.91
C PHE A 343 -8.09 5.62 8.78
N GLU A 344 -7.08 6.22 8.16
CA GLU A 344 -6.00 6.92 8.86
C GLU A 344 -6.49 8.16 9.61
N SER A 345 -7.57 8.79 9.13
CA SER A 345 -8.17 9.94 9.81
C SER A 345 -8.74 9.60 11.18
N VAL A 346 -9.18 8.35 11.41
CA VAL A 346 -9.92 7.94 12.62
C VAL A 346 -9.05 7.25 13.66
N ILE A 347 -7.94 6.63 13.29
CA ILE A 347 -7.08 5.90 14.21
C ILE A 347 -6.23 6.84 15.09
N PRO A 348 -6.01 6.50 16.38
CA PRO A 348 -5.25 7.37 17.28
C PRO A 348 -3.75 7.38 16.97
N ASN A 349 -3.20 6.27 16.50
CA ASN A 349 -1.78 6.00 16.29
C ASN A 349 -1.31 6.18 14.84
N PHE A 350 -1.98 7.05 14.07
CA PHE A 350 -1.54 7.48 12.75
C PHE A 350 -0.20 8.22 12.81
N ILE A 351 0.73 7.90 11.90
CA ILE A 351 2.03 8.56 11.77
C ILE A 351 2.04 9.50 10.56
N ILE A 352 1.88 8.93 9.36
CA ILE A 352 2.01 9.64 8.09
C ILE A 352 1.29 8.83 7.00
N HIS A 353 0.80 9.48 5.94
CA HIS A 353 0.15 8.85 4.80
C HIS A 353 1.13 8.65 3.64
N GLU A 354 0.96 7.59 2.87
CA GLU A 354 1.74 7.33 1.66
C GLU A 354 1.12 7.98 0.42
N HIS A 355 1.87 8.89 -0.24
CA HIS A 355 1.53 9.33 -1.59
C HIS A 355 2.42 8.61 -2.61
N HIS A 356 1.90 7.53 -3.16
CA HIS A 356 2.65 6.67 -4.08
C HIS A 356 2.70 7.26 -5.50
N VAL A 357 3.87 7.18 -6.15
CA VAL A 357 4.09 7.71 -7.51
C VAL A 357 3.11 7.18 -8.56
N VAL A 358 2.52 6.00 -8.37
CA VAL A 358 1.52 5.42 -9.28
C VAL A 358 0.27 6.29 -9.41
N GLN A 359 -0.07 7.06 -8.37
CA GLN A 359 -1.27 7.92 -8.33
C GLN A 359 -1.19 9.11 -9.30
N PHE A 360 0.01 9.49 -9.74
CA PHE A 360 0.18 10.50 -10.80
C PHE A 360 -0.17 9.99 -12.18
N ARG A 361 -0.28 8.66 -12.37
CA ARG A 361 -0.45 8.09 -13.71
C ARG A 361 -1.83 8.43 -14.28
N PRO A 362 -1.91 9.05 -15.47
CA PRO A 362 -3.18 9.37 -16.11
C PRO A 362 -4.07 8.13 -16.26
N TYR A 363 -3.46 6.98 -16.58
CA TYR A 363 -4.19 5.72 -16.72
C TYR A 363 -4.77 5.18 -15.40
N MET A 364 -4.25 5.61 -14.24
CA MET A 364 -4.85 5.29 -12.93
C MET A 364 -5.98 6.26 -12.58
N LYS A 365 -5.79 7.54 -12.90
CA LYS A 365 -6.80 8.58 -12.63
C LYS A 365 -8.08 8.37 -13.42
N GLU A 366 -8.01 7.83 -14.65
CA GLU A 366 -9.20 7.55 -15.46
C GLU A 366 -10.07 6.41 -14.94
N LEU A 367 -9.57 5.58 -14.00
CA LEU A 367 -10.28 4.40 -13.48
C LEU A 367 -11.36 4.74 -12.45
N CYS A 368 -11.30 5.92 -11.83
CA CYS A 368 -12.25 6.35 -10.82
C CYS A 368 -12.86 7.71 -11.14
N THR A 369 -14.01 8.00 -10.56
CA THR A 369 -14.73 9.28 -10.74
C THR A 369 -14.12 10.41 -9.91
N MET A 370 -13.36 10.07 -8.87
CA MET A 370 -12.70 11.02 -7.97
C MET A 370 -11.19 10.87 -8.07
N ASP A 371 -10.50 12.00 -7.96
CA ASP A 371 -9.05 12.07 -7.83
C ASP A 371 -8.72 12.90 -6.58
N TYR A 372 -7.78 12.39 -5.78
CA TYR A 372 -7.32 13.05 -4.56
C TYR A 372 -5.88 13.46 -4.74
N GLU A 373 -5.61 14.74 -4.62
CA GLU A 373 -4.24 15.28 -4.68
C GLU A 373 -3.90 16.01 -3.39
N PRO A 374 -2.68 15.85 -2.88
CA PRO A 374 -2.25 16.57 -1.70
C PRO A 374 -1.90 18.01 -2.05
N VAL A 375 -2.01 18.88 -1.07
CA VAL A 375 -1.57 20.28 -1.15
C VAL A 375 -0.53 20.50 -0.08
N ASN A 376 0.67 20.91 -0.48
CA ASN A 376 1.80 21.13 0.44
C ASN A 376 2.04 19.91 1.35
N GLY A 377 2.14 18.71 0.78
CA GLY A 377 2.41 17.47 1.50
C GLY A 377 1.30 17.01 2.44
N LYS A 378 0.04 17.40 2.19
CA LYS A 378 -1.12 17.00 3.00
C LYS A 378 -2.33 16.67 2.15
N PHE A 379 -2.97 15.53 2.43
CA PHE A 379 -4.27 15.17 1.88
C PHE A 379 -5.40 15.67 2.77
N LYS A 380 -6.48 16.16 2.16
CA LYS A 380 -7.75 16.34 2.86
C LYS A 380 -8.46 15.00 3.00
N VAL A 381 -9.07 14.78 4.15
CA VAL A 381 -9.89 13.59 4.38
C VAL A 381 -11.16 13.67 3.55
N PRO A 382 -11.58 12.59 2.84
CA PRO A 382 -12.81 12.58 2.06
C PRO A 382 -14.05 12.90 2.91
N GLU A 383 -14.88 13.81 2.43
CA GLU A 383 -16.19 14.16 3.04
C GLU A 383 -17.36 13.53 2.28
N ALA A 384 -17.09 12.91 1.13
CA ALA A 384 -18.10 12.25 0.32
C ALA A 384 -18.66 10.99 1.01
N VAL A 385 -19.89 10.66 0.67
CA VAL A 385 -20.61 9.48 1.19
C VAL A 385 -19.90 8.20 0.77
N GLY A 386 -19.93 7.19 1.62
CA GLY A 386 -19.24 5.91 1.38
C GLY A 386 -17.73 6.03 1.60
N ILE A 387 -16.95 5.36 0.77
CA ILE A 387 -15.48 5.50 0.78
C ILE A 387 -15.02 6.82 0.12
N GLY A 388 -15.89 7.46 -0.66
CA GLY A 388 -15.58 8.72 -1.34
C GLY A 388 -14.97 8.57 -2.74
N ALA A 389 -14.93 7.38 -3.30
CA ALA A 389 -14.51 7.11 -4.67
C ALA A 389 -15.36 6.01 -5.28
N GLU A 390 -15.51 6.02 -6.60
CA GLU A 390 -16.26 5.03 -7.37
C GLU A 390 -15.57 4.72 -8.69
N LEU A 391 -15.79 3.52 -9.21
CA LEU A 391 -15.32 3.14 -10.54
C LEU A 391 -15.97 4.02 -11.62
N SER A 392 -15.13 4.50 -12.55
CA SER A 392 -15.59 5.28 -13.70
C SER A 392 -16.29 4.41 -14.75
N GLU A 393 -17.03 5.03 -15.65
CA GLU A 393 -17.63 4.35 -16.81
C GLU A 393 -16.54 3.71 -17.69
N PHE A 394 -15.39 4.37 -17.82
CA PHE A 394 -14.24 3.80 -18.52
C PHE A 394 -13.81 2.47 -17.88
N ALA A 395 -13.62 2.43 -16.56
CA ALA A 395 -13.22 1.20 -15.85
C ALA A 395 -14.25 0.07 -16.02
N LEU A 396 -15.55 0.39 -15.93
CA LEU A 396 -16.64 -0.57 -16.05
C LEU A 396 -16.77 -1.20 -17.44
N THR A 397 -16.30 -0.49 -18.47
CA THR A 397 -16.37 -0.92 -19.88
C THR A 397 -15.05 -1.48 -20.42
N HIS A 398 -13.89 -1.09 -19.81
CA HIS A 398 -12.55 -1.53 -20.20
C HIS A 398 -11.98 -2.53 -19.19
N CYS A 399 -12.67 -3.66 -19.02
CA CYS A 399 -12.30 -4.71 -18.08
C CYS A 399 -12.58 -6.10 -18.64
N GLU A 400 -11.95 -7.09 -18.04
CA GLU A 400 -12.41 -8.47 -18.07
C GLU A 400 -13.33 -8.69 -16.87
N LYS A 401 -14.55 -9.13 -17.10
CA LYS A 401 -15.60 -9.14 -16.07
C LYS A 401 -16.28 -10.49 -15.93
N TRP A 402 -16.52 -10.88 -14.70
CA TRP A 402 -17.36 -12.02 -14.31
C TRP A 402 -18.48 -11.53 -13.39
N THR A 403 -19.71 -11.83 -13.77
CA THR A 403 -20.92 -11.53 -13.01
C THR A 403 -21.40 -12.78 -12.27
N ILE A 404 -21.68 -12.63 -10.96
CA ILE A 404 -22.19 -13.67 -10.07
C ILE A 404 -23.53 -13.18 -9.50
N GLU A 405 -24.59 -14.02 -9.64
CA GLU A 405 -25.96 -13.77 -9.19
C GLU A 405 -26.46 -14.91 -8.29
#